data_5bd1f707393d6a0712a8d4303cc5a7ae
#
_entry.id   5bd1f707393d6a0712a8d4303cc5a7ae
#
_cell.length_a   1.000
_cell.length_b   1.000
_cell.length_c   1.000
_cell.angle_alpha   90.00
_cell.angle_beta   90.00
_cell.angle_gamma   90.00
#
_symmetry.space_group_name_H-M   'P 1'
#
loop_
_entity.id
_entity.type
_entity.pdbx_description
1 polymer ?
#
loop_
_entity_poly.entity_id
_entity_poly.type
_entity_poly.pdbx_seq_one_letter_code
_entity_poly.pdbx_strand_id
1 'polypeptide(L)'
;VITAALSAINADLFGTGRVLTGLAKEGLAPKKMAKTYRDVPVMTIVSLLAVLVIGVFINAKYPDVFETIAALATFATVFVWLMILFAQVAMRKQMTPEEQKALKFAVPFWPYGQWFAIAFILCTFGIMAWLPDFRLALGIGVAFTAIMTVLYFLTRRDKAIEVAETA
;
A
#
# COMPACT_ATOMS: atom_id res chain seq x y z
N VAL A 1 19.76 18.58 -0.04
CA VAL A 1 18.69 18.00 0.79
C VAL A 1 17.32 18.43 0.30
N ILE A 2 17.01 19.74 0.22
CA ILE A 2 15.69 20.26 -0.19
C ILE A 2 15.28 19.78 -1.58
N THR A 3 16.18 19.86 -2.56
CA THR A 3 15.91 19.42 -3.94
C THR A 3 15.57 17.91 -4.00
N ALA A 4 16.29 17.09 -3.24
CA ALA A 4 16.02 15.65 -3.16
C ALA A 4 14.65 15.37 -2.51
N ALA A 5 14.30 16.10 -1.44
CA ALA A 5 13.00 15.97 -0.78
C ALA A 5 11.84 16.37 -1.73
N LEU A 6 11.97 17.48 -2.45
CA LEU A 6 10.97 17.92 -3.43
C LEU A 6 10.80 16.91 -4.56
N SER A 7 11.91 16.34 -5.06
CA SER A 7 11.87 15.29 -6.08
C SER A 7 11.16 14.04 -5.58
N ALA A 8 11.43 13.61 -4.33
CA ALA A 8 10.77 12.47 -3.72
C ALA A 8 9.26 12.71 -3.55
N ILE A 9 8.86 13.86 -3.02
CA ILE A 9 7.45 14.23 -2.87
C ILE A 9 6.73 14.23 -4.23
N ASN A 10 7.36 14.78 -5.26
CA ASN A 10 6.78 14.80 -6.61
C ASN A 10 6.60 13.37 -7.17
N ALA A 11 7.59 12.49 -6.99
CA ALA A 11 7.51 11.10 -7.42
C ALA A 11 6.40 10.34 -6.68
N ASP A 12 6.29 10.54 -5.36
CA ASP A 12 5.26 9.92 -4.51
C ASP A 12 3.85 10.40 -4.88
N LEU A 13 3.65 11.70 -5.08
CA LEU A 13 2.36 12.25 -5.49
C LEU A 13 1.91 11.68 -6.83
N PHE A 14 2.82 11.57 -7.79
CA PHE A 14 2.50 11.05 -9.11
C PHE A 14 2.25 9.53 -9.07
N GLY A 15 3.11 8.78 -8.38
CA GLY A 15 2.98 7.33 -8.22
C GLY A 15 1.70 6.94 -7.49
N THR A 16 1.47 7.50 -6.31
CA THR A 16 0.27 7.27 -5.48
C THR A 16 -0.98 7.74 -6.22
N GLY A 17 -0.90 8.87 -6.93
CA GLY A 17 -1.98 9.38 -7.76
C GLY A 17 -2.44 8.38 -8.82
N ARG A 18 -1.51 7.72 -9.49
CA ARG A 18 -1.80 6.67 -10.49
C ARG A 18 -2.41 5.42 -9.87
N VAL A 19 -1.86 4.95 -8.75
CA VAL A 19 -2.39 3.77 -8.03
C VAL A 19 -3.83 4.03 -7.58
N LEU A 20 -4.09 5.18 -6.97
CA LEU A 20 -5.43 5.54 -6.48
C LEU A 20 -6.44 5.70 -7.64
N THR A 21 -5.99 6.23 -8.78
CA THR A 21 -6.82 6.29 -10.00
C THR A 21 -7.13 4.89 -10.54
N GLY A 22 -6.16 3.96 -10.50
CA GLY A 22 -6.36 2.56 -10.85
C GLY A 22 -7.43 1.91 -9.97
N LEU A 23 -7.29 2.04 -8.65
CA LEU A 23 -8.28 1.55 -7.68
C LEU A 23 -9.68 2.13 -7.90
N ALA A 24 -9.76 3.42 -8.26
CA ALA A 24 -11.04 4.06 -8.56
C ALA A 24 -11.70 3.53 -9.85
N LYS A 25 -10.90 3.15 -10.85
CA LYS A 25 -11.39 2.49 -12.06
C LYS A 25 -11.93 1.09 -11.79
N GLU A 26 -11.34 0.39 -10.85
CA GLU A 26 -11.78 -0.94 -10.38
C GLU A 26 -12.96 -0.86 -9.38
N GLY A 27 -13.43 0.34 -9.04
CA GLY A 27 -14.54 0.55 -8.11
C GLY A 27 -14.16 0.39 -6.63
N LEU A 28 -12.86 0.34 -6.30
CA LEU A 28 -12.31 0.23 -4.95
C LEU A 28 -12.02 1.59 -4.30
N ALA A 29 -12.20 2.69 -5.04
CA ALA A 29 -12.07 4.06 -4.56
C ALA A 29 -13.17 4.95 -5.17
N PRO A 30 -13.43 6.16 -4.65
CA PRO A 30 -14.48 7.05 -5.16
C PRO A 30 -14.36 7.31 -6.66
N LYS A 31 -15.45 7.16 -7.41
CA LYS A 31 -15.50 7.31 -8.88
C LYS A 31 -14.93 8.65 -9.38
N LYS A 32 -14.98 9.71 -8.58
CA LYS A 32 -14.41 11.02 -8.91
C LYS A 32 -12.89 10.96 -9.14
N MET A 33 -12.19 10.05 -8.46
CA MET A 33 -10.73 9.84 -8.57
C MET A 33 -10.33 9.07 -9.84
N ALA A 34 -11.28 8.43 -10.53
CA ALA A 34 -11.03 7.76 -11.80
C ALA A 34 -10.83 8.73 -12.98
N LYS A 35 -11.27 10.00 -12.83
CA LYS A 35 -11.17 11.00 -13.90
C LYS A 35 -9.73 11.51 -14.05
N THR A 36 -9.21 11.44 -15.26
CA THR A 36 -7.93 12.00 -15.64
C THR A 36 -8.13 13.18 -16.60
N TYR A 37 -7.25 14.17 -16.54
CA TYR A 37 -7.20 15.26 -17.52
C TYR A 37 -5.84 15.22 -18.20
N ARG A 38 -5.81 15.00 -19.54
CA ARG A 38 -4.57 14.78 -20.32
C ARG A 38 -3.66 13.71 -19.68
N ASP A 39 -4.25 12.57 -19.32
CA ASP A 39 -3.60 11.43 -18.62
C ASP A 39 -3.03 11.74 -17.22
N VAL A 40 -3.28 12.94 -16.68
CA VAL A 40 -2.88 13.32 -15.34
C VAL A 40 -4.06 13.12 -14.37
N PRO A 41 -3.89 12.42 -13.26
CA PRO A 41 -4.93 12.20 -12.26
C PRO A 41 -5.10 13.43 -11.33
N VAL A 42 -5.55 14.54 -11.88
CA VAL A 42 -5.60 15.84 -11.21
C VAL A 42 -6.38 15.78 -9.89
N MET A 43 -7.56 15.14 -9.88
CA MET A 43 -8.41 15.06 -8.69
C MET A 43 -7.71 14.30 -7.56
N THR A 44 -7.01 13.23 -7.90
CA THR A 44 -6.26 12.43 -6.94
C THR A 44 -5.06 13.21 -6.38
N ILE A 45 -4.32 13.89 -7.25
CA ILE A 45 -3.17 14.72 -6.83
C ILE A 45 -3.64 15.86 -5.91
N VAL A 46 -4.72 16.55 -6.25
CA VAL A 46 -5.28 17.63 -5.41
C VAL A 46 -5.70 17.08 -4.05
N SER A 47 -6.33 15.89 -4.00
CA SER A 47 -6.70 15.26 -2.74
C SER A 47 -5.47 14.93 -1.88
N LEU A 48 -4.42 14.39 -2.48
CA LEU A 48 -3.16 14.08 -1.79
C LEU A 48 -2.47 15.35 -1.27
N LEU A 49 -2.43 16.41 -2.09
CA LEU A 49 -1.88 17.70 -1.67
C LEU A 49 -2.67 18.30 -0.50
N ALA A 50 -4.00 18.21 -0.53
CA ALA A 50 -4.82 18.67 0.59
C ALA A 50 -4.49 17.91 1.89
N VAL A 51 -4.34 16.59 1.84
CA VAL A 51 -3.94 15.77 3.00
C VAL A 51 -2.54 16.17 3.48
N LEU A 52 -1.61 16.41 2.57
CA LEU A 52 -0.25 16.83 2.89
C LEU A 52 -0.25 18.20 3.60
N VAL A 53 -0.99 19.18 3.08
CA VAL A 53 -1.13 20.51 3.70
C VAL A 53 -1.72 20.40 5.10
N ILE A 54 -2.78 19.60 5.29
CA ILE A 54 -3.37 19.33 6.60
C ILE A 54 -2.32 18.72 7.54
N GLY A 55 -1.54 17.75 7.07
CA GLY A 55 -0.45 17.14 7.83
C GLY A 55 0.60 18.15 8.29
N VAL A 56 0.97 19.09 7.42
CA VAL A 56 1.91 20.18 7.78
C VAL A 56 1.35 21.06 8.89
N PHE A 57 0.09 21.47 8.81
CA PHE A 57 -0.54 22.28 9.86
C PHE A 57 -0.65 21.53 11.20
N ILE A 58 -0.99 20.24 11.17
CA ILE A 58 -1.04 19.40 12.38
C ILE A 58 0.35 19.32 13.00
N ASN A 59 1.37 19.03 12.19
CA ASN A 59 2.75 18.92 12.66
C ASN A 59 3.28 20.24 13.23
N ALA A 60 2.93 21.38 12.64
CA ALA A 60 3.32 22.69 13.16
C ALA A 60 2.74 22.97 14.56
N LYS A 61 1.57 22.42 14.88
CA LYS A 61 0.92 22.58 16.19
C LYS A 61 1.31 21.49 17.19
N TYR A 62 1.61 20.30 16.71
CA TYR A 62 1.93 19.10 17.51
C TYR A 62 3.16 18.40 16.94
N PRO A 63 4.40 18.79 17.31
CA PRO A 63 5.62 18.23 16.74
C PRO A 63 5.77 16.71 16.94
N ASP A 64 5.28 16.17 18.04
CA ASP A 64 5.33 14.74 18.37
C ASP A 64 4.54 13.86 17.37
N VAL A 65 3.60 14.48 16.65
CA VAL A 65 2.81 13.77 15.62
C VAL A 65 3.67 13.35 14.44
N PHE A 66 4.77 14.06 14.17
CA PHE A 66 5.69 13.69 13.09
C PHE A 66 6.30 12.31 13.30
N GLU A 67 6.75 11.98 14.51
CA GLU A 67 7.35 10.69 14.84
C GLU A 67 6.32 9.56 14.66
N THR A 68 5.08 9.79 15.09
CA THR A 68 3.98 8.83 14.90
C THR A 68 3.67 8.60 13.44
N ILE A 69 3.61 9.66 12.61
CA ILE A 69 3.37 9.56 11.17
C ILE A 69 4.54 8.83 10.48
N ALA A 70 5.78 9.15 10.85
CA ALA A 70 6.97 8.49 10.30
C ALA A 70 7.00 7.00 10.64
N ALA A 71 6.66 6.63 11.88
CA ALA A 71 6.58 5.24 12.31
C ALA A 71 5.44 4.49 11.57
N LEU A 72 4.29 5.13 11.34
CA LEU A 72 3.19 4.57 10.57
C LEU A 72 3.56 4.38 9.10
N ALA A 73 4.27 5.35 8.50
CA ALA A 73 4.77 5.23 7.13
C ALA A 73 5.78 4.07 7.00
N THR A 74 6.65 3.89 8.00
CA THR A 74 7.57 2.75 8.07
C THR A 74 6.82 1.43 8.12
N PHE A 75 5.81 1.31 8.98
CA PHE A 75 4.94 0.13 9.05
C PHE A 75 4.31 -0.16 7.68
N ALA A 76 3.69 0.85 7.06
CA ALA A 76 3.02 0.70 5.77
C ALA A 76 3.98 0.22 4.67
N THR A 77 5.20 0.77 4.63
CA THR A 77 6.23 0.37 3.66
C THR A 77 6.62 -1.09 3.83
N VAL A 78 6.94 -1.51 5.06
CA VAL A 78 7.32 -2.89 5.38
C VAL A 78 6.16 -3.86 5.08
N PHE A 79 4.93 -3.45 5.38
CA PHE A 79 3.73 -4.22 5.09
C PHE A 79 3.52 -4.41 3.58
N VAL A 80 3.67 -3.37 2.78
CA VAL A 80 3.57 -3.45 1.31
C VAL A 80 4.63 -4.41 0.75
N TRP A 81 5.86 -4.36 1.24
CA TRP A 81 6.91 -5.31 0.82
C TRP A 81 6.53 -6.75 1.15
N LEU A 82 5.97 -7.00 2.33
CA LEU A 82 5.47 -8.33 2.69
C LEU A 82 4.37 -8.80 1.73
N MET A 83 3.42 -7.92 1.40
CA MET A 83 2.34 -8.23 0.45
C MET A 83 2.86 -8.52 -0.95
N ILE A 84 3.87 -7.79 -1.42
CA ILE A 84 4.54 -8.05 -2.72
C ILE A 84 5.18 -9.45 -2.71
N LEU A 85 5.86 -9.83 -1.63
CA LEU A 85 6.46 -11.16 -1.50
C LEU A 85 5.40 -12.27 -1.54
N PHE A 86 4.28 -12.11 -0.84
CA PHE A 86 3.17 -13.07 -0.88
C PHE A 86 2.50 -13.11 -2.25
N ALA A 87 2.30 -11.97 -2.89
CA ALA A 87 1.74 -11.90 -4.25
C ALA A 87 2.63 -12.65 -5.25
N GLN A 88 3.96 -12.53 -5.13
CA GLN A 88 4.90 -13.26 -5.96
C GLN A 88 4.81 -14.77 -5.74
N VAL A 89 4.70 -15.21 -4.48
CA VAL A 89 4.51 -16.64 -4.17
C VAL A 89 3.19 -17.16 -4.77
N ALA A 90 2.10 -16.40 -4.63
CA ALA A 90 0.80 -16.77 -5.17
C ALA A 90 0.83 -16.84 -6.70
N MET A 91 1.42 -15.84 -7.36
CA MET A 91 1.58 -15.82 -8.81
C MET A 91 2.36 -17.04 -9.30
N ARG A 92 3.50 -17.35 -8.68
CA ARG A 92 4.31 -18.50 -9.10
C ARG A 92 3.63 -19.85 -8.89
N LYS A 93 2.76 -19.97 -7.88
CA LYS A 93 1.97 -21.20 -7.67
C LYS A 93 0.92 -21.41 -8.76
N GLN A 94 0.47 -20.37 -9.42
CA GLN A 94 -0.52 -20.43 -10.50
C GLN A 94 0.12 -20.64 -11.88
N MET A 95 1.42 -20.40 -12.03
CA MET A 95 2.15 -20.58 -13.28
C MET A 95 2.42 -22.05 -13.58
N THR A 96 2.28 -22.43 -14.84
CA THR A 96 2.71 -23.74 -15.34
C THR A 96 4.23 -23.87 -15.33
N PRO A 97 4.78 -25.10 -15.32
CA PRO A 97 6.24 -25.31 -15.37
C PRO A 97 6.91 -24.68 -16.61
N GLU A 98 6.18 -24.57 -17.71
CA GLU A 98 6.66 -23.98 -18.96
C GLU A 98 6.77 -22.45 -18.83
N GLU A 99 5.74 -21.80 -18.27
CA GLU A 99 5.74 -20.37 -17.99
C GLU A 99 6.81 -19.97 -16.99
N GLN A 100 7.05 -20.81 -15.97
CA GLN A 100 8.12 -20.58 -15.01
C GLN A 100 9.51 -20.60 -15.65
N LYS A 101 9.74 -21.46 -16.62
CA LYS A 101 11.00 -21.53 -17.38
C LYS A 101 11.16 -20.38 -18.38
N ALA A 102 10.06 -19.85 -18.89
CA ALA A 102 10.04 -18.72 -19.83
C ALA A 102 10.29 -17.36 -19.17
N LEU A 103 10.32 -17.29 -17.83
CA LEU A 103 10.60 -16.04 -17.12
C LEU A 103 12.01 -15.52 -17.46
N LYS A 104 12.08 -14.33 -18.04
CA LYS A 104 13.35 -13.64 -18.34
C LYS A 104 14.16 -13.32 -17.09
N PHE A 105 13.50 -13.18 -15.92
CA PHE A 105 14.13 -12.87 -14.64
C PHE A 105 13.63 -13.85 -13.58
N ALA A 106 14.36 -14.93 -13.37
CA ALA A 106 14.05 -15.88 -12.32
C ALA A 106 14.66 -15.42 -10.99
N VAL A 107 13.88 -15.50 -9.92
CA VAL A 107 14.41 -15.23 -8.57
C VAL A 107 15.45 -16.31 -8.26
N PRO A 108 16.70 -15.92 -7.92
CA PRO A 108 17.72 -16.89 -7.54
C PRO A 108 17.31 -17.65 -6.28
N PHE A 109 17.74 -18.90 -6.18
CA PHE A 109 17.45 -19.77 -5.03
C PHE A 109 15.96 -20.00 -4.73
N TRP A 110 15.09 -19.92 -5.72
CA TRP A 110 13.67 -20.27 -5.54
C TRP A 110 13.52 -21.74 -5.11
N PRO A 111 12.62 -22.07 -4.12
CA PRO A 111 11.76 -21.17 -3.34
C PRO A 111 12.41 -20.61 -2.05
N TYR A 112 13.60 -21.07 -1.69
CA TYR A 112 14.24 -20.77 -0.39
C TYR A 112 14.54 -19.28 -0.20
N GLY A 113 15.03 -18.58 -1.24
CA GLY A 113 15.30 -17.14 -1.17
C GLY A 113 14.06 -16.32 -0.86
N GLN A 114 12.92 -16.73 -1.41
CA GLN A 114 11.64 -16.06 -1.15
C GLN A 114 11.18 -16.24 0.31
N TRP A 115 11.25 -17.44 0.84
CA TRP A 115 10.88 -17.72 2.23
C TRP A 115 11.84 -17.04 3.22
N PHE A 116 13.12 -16.95 2.88
CA PHE A 116 14.08 -16.19 3.67
C PHE A 116 13.73 -14.70 3.70
N ALA A 117 13.39 -14.10 2.56
CA ALA A 117 12.95 -12.71 2.50
C ALA A 117 11.68 -12.46 3.33
N ILE A 118 10.69 -13.36 3.26
CA ILE A 118 9.47 -13.28 4.08
C ILE A 118 9.81 -13.37 5.57
N ALA A 119 10.65 -14.32 5.96
CA ALA A 119 11.08 -14.49 7.36
C ALA A 119 11.82 -13.24 7.86
N PHE A 120 12.67 -12.63 7.05
CA PHE A 120 13.36 -11.39 7.37
C PHE A 120 12.39 -10.23 7.62
N ILE A 121 11.39 -10.05 6.76
CA ILE A 121 10.35 -9.03 6.94
C ILE A 121 9.52 -9.29 8.20
N LEU A 122 9.16 -10.53 8.48
CA LEU A 122 8.44 -10.89 9.72
C LEU A 122 9.29 -10.64 10.97
N CYS A 123 10.60 -10.88 10.90
CA CYS A 123 11.54 -10.52 11.95
C CYS A 123 11.57 -8.99 12.17
N THR A 124 11.53 -8.21 11.10
CA THR A 124 11.44 -6.73 11.19
C THR A 124 10.17 -6.30 11.92
N PHE A 125 9.01 -6.91 11.68
CA PHE A 125 7.80 -6.66 12.46
C PHE A 125 7.96 -7.05 13.93
N GLY A 126 8.66 -8.15 14.22
CA GLY A 126 9.01 -8.55 15.58
C GLY A 126 9.85 -7.48 16.30
N ILE A 127 10.84 -6.90 15.61
CA ILE A 127 11.67 -5.81 16.14
C ILE A 127 10.82 -4.55 16.38
N MET A 128 9.94 -4.20 15.45
CA MET A 128 9.02 -3.07 15.62
C MET A 128 8.09 -3.26 16.82
N ALA A 129 7.64 -4.49 17.10
CA ALA A 129 6.83 -4.79 18.28
C ALA A 129 7.63 -4.68 19.58
N TRP A 130 8.95 -4.92 19.53
CA TRP A 130 9.83 -4.82 20.68
C TRP A 130 10.14 -3.36 21.03
N LEU A 131 10.31 -2.50 20.02
CA LEU A 131 10.66 -1.08 20.19
C LEU A 131 9.43 -0.25 20.61
N PRO A 132 9.47 0.48 21.75
CA PRO A 132 8.31 1.25 22.25
C PRO A 132 7.77 2.27 21.25
N ASP A 133 8.67 2.96 20.53
CA ASP A 133 8.33 4.04 19.59
C ASP A 133 7.52 3.55 18.38
N PHE A 134 7.67 2.28 18.01
CA PHE A 134 6.95 1.68 16.89
C PHE A 134 5.68 0.91 17.27
N ARG A 135 5.47 0.63 18.57
CA ARG A 135 4.31 -0.15 19.03
C ARG A 135 2.99 0.51 18.68
N LEU A 136 2.89 1.82 18.85
CA LEU A 136 1.67 2.57 18.53
C LEU A 136 1.39 2.50 17.04
N ALA A 137 2.40 2.73 16.20
CA ALA A 137 2.28 2.64 14.74
C ALA A 137 1.93 1.23 14.27
N LEU A 138 2.52 0.20 14.87
CA LEU A 138 2.19 -1.20 14.60
C LEU A 138 0.71 -1.48 14.94
N GLY A 139 0.25 -1.05 16.12
CA GLY A 139 -1.14 -1.21 16.55
C GLY A 139 -2.13 -0.51 15.61
N ILE A 140 -1.87 0.74 15.26
CA ILE A 140 -2.70 1.52 14.32
C ILE A 140 -2.68 0.87 12.93
N GLY A 141 -1.51 0.48 12.44
CA GLY A 141 -1.35 -0.13 11.13
C GLY A 141 -2.08 -1.48 11.00
N VAL A 142 -1.96 -2.34 12.01
CA VAL A 142 -2.69 -3.62 12.07
C VAL A 142 -4.20 -3.39 12.16
N ALA A 143 -4.65 -2.47 13.02
CA ALA A 143 -6.07 -2.12 13.14
C ALA A 143 -6.63 -1.58 11.82
N PHE A 144 -5.91 -0.66 11.16
CA PHE A 144 -6.29 -0.12 9.86
C PHE A 144 -6.39 -1.22 8.80
N THR A 145 -5.40 -2.11 8.73
CA THR A 145 -5.41 -3.23 7.77
C THR A 145 -6.58 -4.17 8.04
N ALA A 146 -6.87 -4.49 9.30
CA ALA A 146 -8.01 -5.31 9.67
C ALA A 146 -9.34 -4.66 9.27
N ILE A 147 -9.52 -3.37 9.55
CA ILE A 147 -10.72 -2.60 9.18
C ILE A 147 -10.89 -2.60 7.66
N MET A 148 -9.83 -2.33 6.90
CA MET A 148 -9.89 -2.32 5.43
C MET A 148 -10.23 -3.70 4.87
N THR A 149 -9.69 -4.76 5.47
CA THR A 149 -10.01 -6.14 5.08
C THR A 149 -11.48 -6.46 5.33
N VAL A 150 -12.00 -6.12 6.50
CA VAL A 150 -13.41 -6.31 6.84
C VAL A 150 -14.32 -5.52 5.88
N LEU A 151 -14.03 -4.24 5.66
CA LEU A 151 -14.77 -3.39 4.71
C LEU A 151 -14.77 -3.97 3.29
N TYR A 152 -13.63 -4.48 2.84
CA TYR A 152 -13.52 -5.12 1.54
C TYR A 152 -14.46 -6.33 1.42
N PHE A 153 -14.48 -7.21 2.42
CA PHE A 153 -15.36 -8.39 2.39
C PHE A 153 -16.84 -8.01 2.48
N LEU A 154 -17.21 -7.01 3.27
CA LEU A 154 -18.59 -6.52 3.36
C LEU A 154 -19.04 -5.93 2.01
N THR A 155 -18.27 -5.02 1.44
CA THR A 155 -18.60 -4.38 0.16
C THR A 155 -18.64 -5.38 -1.02
N ARG A 156 -17.79 -6.40 -1.00
CA ARG A 156 -17.80 -7.44 -2.02
C ARG A 156 -19.04 -8.33 -1.92
N ARG A 157 -19.53 -8.58 -0.71
CA ARG A 157 -20.73 -9.36 -0.47
C ARG A 157 -21.98 -8.65 -1.03
N ASP A 158 -22.07 -7.34 -0.82
CA ASP A 158 -23.20 -6.54 -1.33
C ASP A 158 -23.25 -6.54 -2.85
N LYS A 159 -22.12 -6.39 -3.52
CA LYS A 159 -22.05 -6.48 -4.99
C LYS A 159 -22.42 -7.86 -5.55
N ALA A 160 -22.08 -8.94 -4.85
CA ALA A 160 -22.42 -10.28 -5.26
C ALA A 160 -23.95 -10.54 -5.15
N ILE A 161 -24.60 -9.95 -4.16
CA ILE A 161 -26.06 -10.01 -3.96
C ILE A 161 -26.77 -9.19 -5.05
N GLU A 162 -26.30 -7.96 -5.34
CA GLU A 162 -26.86 -7.08 -6.37
C GLU A 162 -26.81 -7.72 -7.77
N VAL A 163 -25.71 -8.41 -8.10
CA VAL A 163 -25.57 -9.15 -9.37
C VAL A 163 -26.50 -10.35 -9.43
N ALA A 164 -26.74 -11.02 -8.31
CA ALA A 164 -27.65 -12.17 -8.24
C ALA A 164 -29.15 -11.78 -8.32
N GLU A 165 -29.52 -10.57 -7.89
CA GLU A 165 -30.89 -10.05 -8.00
C GLU A 165 -31.21 -9.48 -9.39
N THR A 166 -30.19 -9.15 -10.21
CA THR A 166 -30.36 -8.58 -11.56
C THR A 166 -30.23 -9.62 -12.68
N ALA A 167 -29.91 -10.87 -12.37
CA ALA A 167 -29.78 -12.01 -13.29
C ALA A 167 -31.01 -12.90 -13.24
#